data_463deceddfcb367fce07ff2db2ca66b8
#
_entry.id   463deceddfcb367fce07ff2db2ca66b8
#
_cell.length_a   1.000
_cell.length_b   1.000
_cell.length_c   1.000
_cell.angle_alpha   90.00
_cell.angle_beta   90.00
_cell.angle_gamma   90.00
#
_symmetry.space_group_name_H-M   'P 1'
#
loop_
_entity.id
_entity.type
_entity.pdbx_description
1 polymer ?
#
loop_
_entity_poly.entity_id
_entity_poly.type
_entity_poly.pdbx_seq_one_letter_code
_entity_poly.pdbx_strand_id
1 'polypeptide(L)'
;MQGEDADAVIDYLYEHRFLDETRFARAYARDKSRLAGWGRIKIDMMLRSKRVAAFAIREALAAIPPDEYREAGERVARSAARSLDLTLYEDRAKLMRRMYARGFEPDLARDIISDLMAETT
;
A
#
# COMPACT_ATOMS: atom_id res chain seq x y z
N MET A 1 5.76 -45.14 -10.33
CA MET A 1 4.64 -44.54 -11.07
C MET A 1 3.77 -43.63 -10.26
N GLN A 2 3.30 -44.07 -9.13
CA GLN A 2 2.47 -43.24 -8.28
C GLN A 2 3.22 -42.02 -7.75
N GLY A 3 4.55 -42.15 -7.53
CA GLY A 3 5.37 -41.02 -7.07
C GLY A 3 5.46 -39.88 -8.08
N GLU A 4 5.62 -40.22 -9.37
CA GLU A 4 5.68 -39.19 -10.42
C GLU A 4 4.36 -38.46 -10.57
N ASP A 5 3.24 -39.18 -10.52
CA ASP A 5 1.91 -38.58 -10.62
C ASP A 5 1.62 -37.72 -9.41
N ALA A 6 2.04 -38.16 -8.21
CA ALA A 6 1.87 -37.39 -6.99
C ALA A 6 2.70 -36.12 -7.02
N ASP A 7 3.95 -36.17 -7.48
CA ASP A 7 4.82 -35.01 -7.59
C ASP A 7 4.27 -34.00 -8.60
N ALA A 8 3.76 -34.48 -9.74
CA ALA A 8 3.16 -33.60 -10.75
C ALA A 8 1.91 -32.90 -10.21
N VAL A 9 1.08 -33.60 -9.44
CA VAL A 9 -0.11 -33.00 -8.82
C VAL A 9 0.31 -31.95 -7.77
N ILE A 10 1.30 -32.26 -6.95
CA ILE A 10 1.80 -31.32 -5.95
C ILE A 10 2.37 -30.07 -6.62
N ASP A 11 3.18 -30.21 -7.67
CA ASP A 11 3.72 -29.08 -8.42
C ASP A 11 2.60 -28.23 -9.02
N TYR A 12 1.58 -28.87 -9.58
CA TYR A 12 0.41 -28.17 -10.13
C TYR A 12 -0.31 -27.35 -9.04
N LEU A 13 -0.51 -27.94 -7.86
CA LEU A 13 -1.18 -27.27 -6.75
C LEU A 13 -0.38 -26.07 -6.25
N TYR A 14 0.94 -26.19 -6.15
CA TYR A 14 1.81 -25.09 -5.75
C TYR A 14 1.79 -23.97 -6.78
N GLU A 15 1.85 -24.28 -8.08
CA GLU A 15 1.76 -23.27 -9.13
C GLU A 15 0.43 -22.53 -9.09
N HIS A 16 -0.67 -23.26 -8.91
CA HIS A 16 -2.00 -22.68 -8.83
C HIS A 16 -2.12 -21.75 -7.64
N ARG A 17 -1.63 -22.17 -6.48
CA ARG A 17 -1.62 -21.35 -5.29
C ARG A 17 -0.78 -20.09 -5.49
N PHE A 18 0.38 -20.23 -6.10
CA PHE A 18 1.26 -19.11 -6.43
C PHE A 18 0.53 -18.06 -7.28
N LEU A 19 -0.10 -18.52 -8.37
CA LEU A 19 -0.82 -17.62 -9.27
C LEU A 19 -2.00 -16.96 -8.58
N ASP A 20 -2.76 -17.71 -7.79
CA ASP A 20 -3.91 -17.20 -7.07
C ASP A 20 -3.51 -16.17 -6.02
N GLU A 21 -2.46 -16.43 -5.25
CA GLU A 21 -1.96 -15.49 -4.25
C GLU A 21 -1.45 -14.21 -4.89
N THR A 22 -0.72 -14.32 -6.00
CA THR A 22 -0.19 -13.17 -6.72
C THR A 22 -1.33 -12.32 -7.26
N ARG A 23 -2.33 -12.94 -7.85
CA ARG A 23 -3.51 -12.24 -8.38
C ARG A 23 -4.28 -11.55 -7.27
N PHE A 24 -4.53 -12.26 -6.18
CA PHE A 24 -5.23 -11.70 -5.03
C PHE A 24 -4.48 -10.50 -4.45
N ALA A 25 -3.18 -10.67 -4.22
CA ALA A 25 -2.37 -9.61 -3.62
C ALA A 25 -2.32 -8.36 -4.48
N ARG A 26 -2.19 -8.50 -5.80
CA ARG A 26 -2.19 -7.36 -6.73
C ARG A 26 -3.51 -6.60 -6.69
N ALA A 27 -4.62 -7.32 -6.80
CA ALA A 27 -5.95 -6.69 -6.76
C ALA A 27 -6.18 -6.00 -5.42
N TYR A 28 -5.85 -6.69 -4.33
CA TYR A 28 -5.99 -6.15 -2.98
C TYR A 28 -5.16 -4.87 -2.80
N ALA A 29 -3.88 -4.92 -3.16
CA ALA A 29 -2.98 -3.79 -2.98
C ALA A 29 -3.43 -2.58 -3.79
N ARG A 30 -3.82 -2.78 -5.04
CA ARG A 30 -4.27 -1.69 -5.91
C ARG A 30 -5.57 -1.08 -5.40
N ASP A 31 -6.53 -1.90 -5.02
CA ASP A 31 -7.81 -1.40 -4.52
C ASP A 31 -7.65 -0.66 -3.20
N LYS A 32 -6.86 -1.20 -2.26
CA LYS A 32 -6.63 -0.53 -0.98
C LYS A 32 -5.86 0.78 -1.14
N SER A 33 -4.92 0.84 -2.07
CA SER A 33 -4.23 2.08 -2.37
C SER A 33 -5.19 3.09 -3.01
N ARG A 34 -5.84 2.70 -4.09
CA ARG A 34 -6.64 3.62 -4.92
C ARG A 34 -7.96 4.01 -4.26
N LEU A 35 -8.66 3.05 -3.67
CA LEU A 35 -10.02 3.28 -3.15
C LEU A 35 -10.03 3.61 -1.67
N ALA A 36 -9.21 2.93 -0.87
CA ALA A 36 -9.18 3.14 0.58
C ALA A 36 -8.13 4.16 1.03
N GLY A 37 -7.20 4.54 0.16
CA GLY A 37 -6.16 5.48 0.51
C GLY A 37 -5.15 4.94 1.51
N TRP A 38 -4.77 3.66 1.37
CA TRP A 38 -3.76 3.04 2.22
C TRP A 38 -2.38 3.14 1.59
N GLY A 39 -1.38 3.37 2.45
CA GLY A 39 0.01 3.28 2.03
C GLY A 39 0.52 1.84 2.03
N ARG A 40 1.71 1.65 1.43
CA ARG A 40 2.31 0.32 1.29
C ARG A 40 2.53 -0.39 2.62
N ILE A 41 2.90 0.34 3.67
CA ILE A 41 3.18 -0.26 4.98
C ILE A 41 1.93 -0.94 5.53
N LYS A 42 0.78 -0.28 5.44
CA LYS A 42 -0.47 -0.85 5.91
C LYS A 42 -0.93 -2.02 5.05
N ILE A 43 -0.80 -1.89 3.73
CA ILE A 43 -1.16 -2.96 2.80
C ILE A 43 -0.31 -4.20 3.07
N ASP A 44 1.00 -4.02 3.27
CA ASP A 44 1.92 -5.10 3.62
C ASP A 44 1.46 -5.81 4.89
N MET A 45 1.21 -5.06 5.95
CA MET A 45 0.76 -5.63 7.23
C MET A 45 -0.52 -6.44 7.07
N MET A 46 -1.48 -5.92 6.33
CA MET A 46 -2.77 -6.59 6.15
C MET A 46 -2.64 -7.85 5.31
N LEU A 47 -1.81 -7.83 4.26
CA LEU A 47 -1.57 -9.02 3.45
C LEU A 47 -0.84 -10.10 4.26
N ARG A 48 0.11 -9.70 5.11
CA ARG A 48 0.77 -10.64 6.02
C ARG A 48 -0.21 -11.26 7.00
N SER A 49 -1.14 -10.48 7.52
CA SER A 49 -2.17 -10.98 8.42
C SER A 49 -3.08 -12.02 7.76
N LYS A 50 -3.22 -11.95 6.44
CA LYS A 50 -3.97 -12.91 5.65
C LYS A 50 -3.11 -14.10 5.19
N ARG A 51 -1.86 -14.16 5.65
CA ARG A 51 -0.92 -15.24 5.35
C ARG A 51 -0.56 -15.34 3.87
N VAL A 52 -0.59 -14.23 3.17
CA VAL A 52 -0.11 -14.16 1.78
C VAL A 52 1.41 -14.28 1.79
N ALA A 53 1.96 -15.02 0.84
CA ALA A 53 3.40 -15.25 0.76
C ALA A 53 4.17 -13.94 0.52
N ALA A 54 5.34 -13.82 1.13
CA ALA A 54 6.14 -12.59 1.08
C ALA A 54 6.47 -12.16 -0.35
N PHE A 55 6.77 -13.10 -1.26
CA PHE A 55 7.07 -12.75 -2.65
C PHE A 55 5.87 -12.12 -3.35
N ALA A 56 4.67 -12.62 -3.07
CA ALA A 56 3.44 -12.09 -3.67
C ALA A 56 3.16 -10.68 -3.15
N ILE A 57 3.42 -10.43 -1.88
CA ILE A 57 3.28 -9.10 -1.29
C ILE A 57 4.25 -8.12 -1.94
N ARG A 58 5.53 -8.49 -2.06
CA ARG A 58 6.54 -7.62 -2.69
C ARG A 58 6.16 -7.29 -4.12
N GLU A 59 5.74 -8.28 -4.88
CA GLU A 59 5.31 -8.06 -6.27
C GLU A 59 4.10 -7.15 -6.34
N ALA A 60 3.12 -7.38 -5.49
CA ALA A 60 1.89 -6.58 -5.46
C ALA A 60 2.18 -5.11 -5.14
N LEU A 61 3.03 -4.85 -4.16
CA LEU A 61 3.39 -3.48 -3.79
C LEU A 61 4.20 -2.79 -4.89
N ALA A 62 5.11 -3.53 -5.53
CA ALA A 62 5.90 -3.00 -6.64
C ALA A 62 5.04 -2.72 -7.88
N ALA A 63 3.93 -3.42 -8.03
CA ALA A 63 3.04 -3.26 -9.17
C ALA A 63 2.12 -2.04 -9.07
N ILE A 64 2.01 -1.40 -7.89
CA ILE A 64 1.24 -0.16 -7.77
C ILE A 64 1.98 0.94 -8.56
N PRO A 65 1.33 1.55 -9.57
CA PRO A 65 1.99 2.62 -10.32
C PRO A 65 2.40 3.77 -9.39
N PRO A 66 3.66 4.25 -9.48
CA PRO A 66 4.15 5.27 -8.54
C PRO A 66 3.35 6.56 -8.53
N ASP A 67 2.92 7.03 -9.69
CA ASP A 67 2.12 8.24 -9.81
C ASP A 67 0.72 8.05 -9.22
N GLU A 68 0.10 6.91 -9.46
CA GLU A 68 -1.19 6.55 -8.87
C GLU A 68 -1.10 6.45 -7.34
N TYR A 69 0.00 5.89 -6.84
CA TYR A 69 0.26 5.79 -5.41
C TYR A 69 0.41 7.16 -4.77
N ARG A 70 1.20 8.03 -5.40
CA ARG A 70 1.39 9.39 -4.90
C ARG A 70 0.07 10.17 -4.90
N GLU A 71 -0.72 10.05 -5.96
CA GLU A 71 -2.04 10.69 -6.04
C GLU A 71 -2.96 10.26 -4.89
N ALA A 72 -2.94 8.97 -4.56
CA ALA A 72 -3.71 8.46 -3.43
C ALA A 72 -3.27 9.12 -2.11
N GLY A 73 -1.95 9.22 -1.90
CA GLY A 73 -1.40 9.89 -0.72
C GLY A 73 -1.78 11.36 -0.67
N GLU A 74 -1.74 12.04 -1.81
CA GLU A 74 -2.14 13.45 -1.89
C GLU A 74 -3.61 13.66 -1.56
N ARG A 75 -4.48 12.78 -2.03
CA ARG A 75 -5.91 12.86 -1.69
C ARG A 75 -6.13 12.70 -0.19
N VAL A 76 -5.47 11.74 0.43
CA VAL A 76 -5.56 11.53 1.88
C VAL A 76 -5.07 12.77 2.63
N ALA A 77 -3.94 13.31 2.22
CA ALA A 77 -3.35 14.49 2.88
C ALA A 77 -4.24 15.72 2.71
N ARG A 78 -4.75 15.97 1.52
CA ARG A 78 -5.63 17.12 1.26
C ARG A 78 -6.93 17.02 2.05
N SER A 79 -7.52 15.84 2.11
CA SER A 79 -8.74 15.63 2.89
C SER A 79 -8.50 15.90 4.38
N ALA A 80 -7.42 15.38 4.93
CA ALA A 80 -7.08 15.59 6.33
C ALA A 80 -6.71 17.04 6.62
N ALA A 81 -6.05 17.72 5.68
CA ALA A 81 -5.59 19.10 5.86
C ALA A 81 -6.74 20.11 5.89
N ARG A 82 -7.93 19.76 5.42
CA ARG A 82 -9.07 20.69 5.41
C ARG A 82 -9.42 21.26 6.78
N SER A 83 -9.19 20.46 7.83
CA SER A 83 -9.48 20.85 9.19
C SER A 83 -8.24 21.31 9.96
N LEU A 84 -7.13 21.53 9.26
CA LEU A 84 -5.85 21.85 9.87
C LEU A 84 -5.27 23.15 9.29
N ASP A 85 -4.47 23.81 10.10
CA ASP A 85 -3.69 24.98 9.68
C ASP A 85 -2.22 24.57 9.58
N LEU A 86 -1.73 24.39 8.36
CA LEU A 86 -0.38 23.89 8.12
C LEU A 86 0.73 24.91 8.42
N THR A 87 0.36 26.17 8.76
CA THR A 87 1.33 27.12 9.30
C THR A 87 1.74 26.76 10.72
N LEU A 88 0.93 25.95 11.41
CA LEU A 88 1.19 25.53 12.79
C LEU A 88 1.91 24.20 12.82
N TYR A 89 3.00 24.14 13.57
CA TYR A 89 3.76 22.89 13.73
C TYR A 89 2.90 21.74 14.23
N GLU A 90 2.03 22.01 15.21
CA GLU A 90 1.17 20.99 15.79
C GLU A 90 0.25 20.36 14.74
N ASP A 91 -0.28 21.15 13.83
CA ASP A 91 -1.18 20.68 12.80
C ASP A 91 -0.42 19.89 11.72
N ARG A 92 0.80 20.31 11.39
CA ARG A 92 1.67 19.51 10.51
C ARG A 92 1.97 18.17 11.13
N ALA A 93 2.23 18.12 12.43
CA ALA A 93 2.49 16.87 13.13
C ALA A 93 1.25 15.95 13.12
N LYS A 94 0.06 16.54 13.29
CA LYS A 94 -1.19 15.77 13.19
C LYS A 94 -1.37 15.16 11.80
N LEU A 95 -1.10 15.93 10.78
CA LEU A 95 -1.20 15.45 9.40
C LEU A 95 -0.22 14.30 9.16
N MET A 96 1.00 14.43 9.64
CA MET A 96 2.03 13.40 9.54
C MET A 96 1.57 12.10 10.21
N ARG A 97 1.00 12.20 11.41
CA ARG A 97 0.48 11.03 12.13
C ARG A 97 -0.65 10.34 11.38
N ARG A 98 -1.52 11.11 10.75
CA ARG A 98 -2.60 10.55 9.92
C ARG A 98 -2.07 9.80 8.71
N MET A 99 -1.04 10.36 8.07
CA MET A 99 -0.39 9.69 6.93
C MET A 99 0.27 8.38 7.37
N TYR A 100 0.96 8.38 8.51
CA TYR A 100 1.56 7.17 9.07
C TYR A 100 0.51 6.13 9.43
N ALA A 101 -0.60 6.55 10.01
CA ALA A 101 -1.68 5.64 10.38
C ALA A 101 -2.30 4.97 9.15
N ARG A 102 -2.28 5.64 8.01
CA ARG A 102 -2.73 5.08 6.73
C ARG A 102 -1.67 4.20 6.07
N GLY A 103 -0.45 4.20 6.61
CA GLY A 103 0.62 3.33 6.14
C GLY A 103 1.54 3.92 5.09
N PHE A 104 1.54 5.24 4.90
CA PHE A 104 2.44 5.87 3.94
C PHE A 104 3.85 5.98 4.52
N GLU A 105 4.84 5.81 3.65
CA GLU A 105 6.24 5.92 4.02
C GLU A 105 6.56 7.35 4.48
N PRO A 106 7.42 7.51 5.47
CA PRO A 106 7.74 8.84 6.02
C PRO A 106 8.26 9.84 4.99
N ASP A 107 9.12 9.40 4.08
CA ASP A 107 9.70 10.28 3.06
C ASP A 107 8.63 10.83 2.13
N LEU A 108 7.74 9.97 1.66
CA LEU A 108 6.65 10.38 0.79
C LEU A 108 5.68 11.31 1.53
N ALA A 109 5.35 11.00 2.77
CA ALA A 109 4.45 11.83 3.57
C ALA A 109 5.04 13.24 3.76
N ARG A 110 6.34 13.34 4.05
CA ARG A 110 7.01 14.64 4.17
C ARG A 110 6.98 15.42 2.88
N ASP A 111 7.24 14.75 1.75
CA ASP A 111 7.19 15.39 0.42
C ASP A 111 5.81 15.95 0.13
N ILE A 112 4.78 15.15 0.36
CA ILE A 112 3.39 15.58 0.10
C ILE A 112 3.02 16.77 0.98
N ILE A 113 3.35 16.72 2.25
CA ILE A 113 3.04 17.81 3.18
C ILE A 113 3.80 19.08 2.79
N SER A 114 5.07 18.94 2.38
CA SER A 114 5.86 20.06 1.89
C SER A 114 5.22 20.73 0.68
N ASP A 115 4.72 19.92 -0.27
CA ASP A 115 4.03 20.45 -1.45
C ASP A 115 2.75 21.18 -1.08
N LEU A 116 1.98 20.64 -0.14
CA LEU A 116 0.76 21.31 0.34
C LEU A 116 1.07 22.64 1.00
N MET A 117 2.15 22.71 1.77
CA MET A 117 2.58 23.96 2.40
C MET A 117 2.98 25.00 1.35
N ALA A 118 3.66 24.58 0.29
CA ALA A 118 4.06 25.48 -0.78
C ALA A 118 2.84 26.07 -1.51
N GLU A 119 1.77 25.31 -1.64
CA GLU A 119 0.54 25.77 -2.29
C GLU A 119 -0.17 26.86 -1.49
N THR A 120 0.02 26.91 -0.17
CA THR A 120 -0.65 27.90 0.69
C THR A 120 0.10 29.22 0.80
N THR A 121 1.29 29.29 0.24
CA THR A 121 2.07 30.51 0.17
C THR A 121 1.94 31.17 -1.20
#